data_d35d022fc66f7ed6dc500aa9f5db1d8f
#
_entry.id   d35d022fc66f7ed6dc500aa9f5db1d8f
#
_cell.length_a   1.000
_cell.length_b   1.000
_cell.length_c   1.000
_cell.angle_alpha   90.00
_cell.angle_beta   90.00
_cell.angle_gamma   90.00
#
_symmetry.space_group_name_H-M   'P 1'
#
loop_
_entity.id
_entity.type
_entity.pdbx_description
1 polymer ?
#
loop_
_entity_poly.entity_id
_entity_poly.type
_entity_poly.pdbx_seq_one_letter_code
_entity_poly.pdbx_strand_id
1 'polypeptide(L)'
;MCRHRGRRAPLGEGATVTDSPTPYGSDPPGAASLRKSLGVVDGFAIAASSTAATTSIGIGLGVTAGAVGLHLPIIMLLGFLPILGIASAYSRLNRVEPNMGSGYVWVGRSLSPWLGFLVGWIGIVSTVVFLSYTTTVTGSALLQLAGEGGLHTLAGLHLDPDSTAQSTALGIAVLIAVTFTAITGIRSAANLQKYLLVFEYVVLLGFCGYGLVVGPHPFSLDWINPFTIPSGQQLAQGLLLSVFCYWGFESSFSVNEEVRDPQDASRAGLITLFTMLGLFLLGSFAFQRVLSLDELTGHGAQGLTYFGDRLADQPLAALPLIALTFSAVASLQSGVIPTVRGMFAMSRDRTLGPLWTKVSPRFGTPAAGTVAIGCVAAAVAVLSLVIPKVGDLILASVNAIGVVVSVYYALTALAAAARFRGLLRESPSEALRAVVLPVLSAVALLGLGGYLCWSFYTSADHFAISPDNGWFMLFCPAAMLLTGVGAAAWAKWVRKSPYFVTGRSLAPAEPAVTEVA
;
A
#
# COMPACT_ATOMS: atom_id res chain seq x y z
N MET A 1 -16.88 -25.32 -84.79
CA MET A 1 -17.45 -24.10 -84.26
C MET A 1 -18.55 -24.43 -83.27
N CYS A 2 -18.31 -24.39 -82.00
CA CYS A 2 -19.33 -24.26 -80.97
C CYS A 2 -18.59 -24.27 -79.59
N ARG A 3 -18.61 -23.15 -78.90
CA ARG A 3 -17.98 -22.96 -77.62
C ARG A 3 -18.89 -23.52 -76.51
N HIS A 4 -18.39 -24.48 -75.74
CA HIS A 4 -19.02 -24.88 -74.48
C HIS A 4 -18.57 -23.91 -73.37
N ARG A 5 -19.52 -23.15 -72.77
CA ARG A 5 -19.38 -22.42 -71.52
C ARG A 5 -19.69 -23.38 -70.36
N GLY A 6 -18.66 -23.72 -69.59
CA GLY A 6 -18.84 -24.41 -68.34
C GLY A 6 -19.33 -23.43 -67.25
N ARG A 7 -20.48 -23.74 -66.65
CA ARG A 7 -20.98 -23.08 -65.42
C ARG A 7 -20.12 -23.52 -64.24
N ARG A 8 -19.48 -22.58 -63.59
CA ARG A 8 -18.90 -22.79 -62.26
C ARG A 8 -20.02 -22.71 -61.22
N ALA A 9 -20.13 -23.72 -60.34
CA ALA A 9 -20.99 -23.74 -59.18
C ALA A 9 -20.39 -22.75 -58.11
N PRO A 10 -21.22 -22.08 -57.30
CA PRO A 10 -20.73 -21.24 -56.22
C PRO A 10 -20.12 -22.11 -55.11
N LEU A 11 -18.87 -21.79 -54.77
CA LEU A 11 -18.20 -22.32 -53.59
C LEU A 11 -18.93 -21.80 -52.34
N GLY A 12 -19.28 -22.74 -51.44
CA GLY A 12 -19.96 -22.45 -50.19
C GLY A 12 -19.18 -21.42 -49.35
N GLU A 13 -19.95 -20.54 -48.77
CA GLU A 13 -19.46 -19.60 -47.75
C GLU A 13 -18.78 -20.37 -46.63
N GLY A 14 -17.47 -20.20 -46.55
CA GLY A 14 -16.64 -20.71 -45.47
C GLY A 14 -17.06 -20.09 -44.15
N ALA A 15 -17.35 -20.93 -43.19
CA ALA A 15 -17.56 -20.54 -41.82
C ALA A 15 -16.37 -19.70 -41.35
N THR A 16 -16.61 -18.43 -41.07
CA THR A 16 -15.66 -17.58 -40.34
C THR A 16 -15.62 -18.06 -38.91
N VAL A 17 -14.63 -18.89 -38.62
CA VAL A 17 -14.22 -19.16 -37.22
C VAL A 17 -13.56 -17.90 -36.70
N THR A 18 -14.33 -17.02 -36.11
CA THR A 18 -13.84 -15.95 -35.25
C THR A 18 -13.88 -16.44 -33.81
N ASP A 19 -13.10 -17.46 -33.49
CA ASP A 19 -12.70 -17.74 -32.13
C ASP A 19 -11.47 -16.86 -31.79
N SER A 20 -11.72 -15.59 -31.59
CA SER A 20 -10.80 -14.76 -30.78
C SER A 20 -10.88 -15.30 -29.37
N PRO A 21 -9.76 -15.73 -28.74
CA PRO A 21 -9.79 -16.15 -27.34
C PRO A 21 -10.31 -14.99 -26.49
N THR A 22 -11.43 -15.20 -25.80
CA THR A 22 -11.98 -14.25 -24.83
C THR A 22 -10.87 -13.85 -23.86
N PRO A 23 -10.62 -12.55 -23.66
CA PRO A 23 -9.61 -12.11 -22.71
C PRO A 23 -9.93 -12.69 -21.32
N TYR A 24 -8.93 -13.30 -20.69
CA TYR A 24 -9.04 -13.78 -19.32
C TYR A 24 -9.47 -12.60 -18.43
N GLY A 25 -10.57 -12.72 -17.71
CA GLY A 25 -11.18 -11.63 -16.95
C GLY A 25 -12.32 -10.91 -17.67
N SER A 26 -12.80 -11.41 -18.82
CA SER A 26 -14.12 -11.00 -19.31
C SER A 26 -15.16 -11.50 -18.31
N ASP A 27 -15.92 -10.56 -17.76
CA ASP A 27 -17.00 -10.89 -16.85
C ASP A 27 -17.94 -11.93 -17.51
N PRO A 28 -18.40 -12.95 -16.75
CA PRO A 28 -19.42 -13.84 -17.26
C PRO A 28 -20.62 -13.00 -17.69
N PRO A 29 -21.35 -13.40 -18.76
CA PRO A 29 -22.52 -12.66 -19.22
C PRO A 29 -23.50 -12.44 -18.05
N GLY A 30 -23.72 -11.16 -17.67
CA GLY A 30 -24.53 -10.78 -16.51
C GLY A 30 -23.76 -10.40 -15.25
N ALA A 31 -22.43 -10.40 -15.23
CA ALA A 31 -21.66 -9.86 -14.13
C ALA A 31 -21.83 -8.33 -14.05
N ALA A 32 -22.14 -7.79 -12.87
CA ALA A 32 -22.25 -6.35 -12.66
C ALA A 32 -20.89 -5.70 -12.85
N SER A 33 -20.69 -4.95 -13.92
CA SER A 33 -19.48 -4.17 -14.17
C SER A 33 -19.40 -2.99 -13.20
N LEU A 34 -18.20 -2.67 -12.69
CA LEU A 34 -17.98 -1.50 -11.87
C LEU A 34 -18.12 -0.22 -12.72
N ARG A 35 -18.68 0.82 -12.12
CA ARG A 35 -18.99 2.07 -12.83
C ARG A 35 -17.73 2.91 -13.03
N LYS A 36 -17.36 3.18 -14.28
CA LYS A 36 -16.27 4.10 -14.62
C LYS A 36 -16.66 5.55 -14.26
N SER A 37 -16.12 6.08 -13.18
CA SER A 37 -16.46 7.41 -12.67
C SER A 37 -15.27 8.23 -12.19
N LEU A 38 -14.10 7.60 -11.97
CA LEU A 38 -12.91 8.21 -11.40
C LEU A 38 -12.01 8.84 -12.48
N GLY A 39 -11.29 9.90 -12.10
CA GLY A 39 -10.22 10.52 -12.89
C GLY A 39 -8.89 10.51 -12.13
N VAL A 40 -7.86 11.16 -12.69
CA VAL A 40 -6.50 11.24 -12.09
C VAL A 40 -6.52 11.76 -10.65
N VAL A 41 -7.30 12.84 -10.40
CA VAL A 41 -7.38 13.46 -9.06
C VAL A 41 -8.03 12.53 -8.03
N ASP A 42 -9.02 11.74 -8.44
CA ASP A 42 -9.65 10.76 -7.57
C ASP A 42 -8.69 9.61 -7.24
N GLY A 43 -7.98 9.10 -8.26
CA GLY A 43 -6.94 8.09 -8.10
C GLY A 43 -5.78 8.58 -7.23
N PHE A 44 -5.34 9.83 -7.41
CA PHE A 44 -4.34 10.47 -6.56
C PHE A 44 -4.81 10.55 -5.10
N ALA A 45 -6.05 11.02 -4.85
CA ALA A 45 -6.57 11.12 -3.50
C ALA A 45 -6.62 9.75 -2.79
N ILE A 46 -7.04 8.69 -3.50
CA ILE A 46 -7.06 7.32 -2.96
C ILE A 46 -5.64 6.84 -2.63
N ALA A 47 -4.69 7.00 -3.55
CA ALA A 47 -3.32 6.55 -3.37
C ALA A 47 -2.57 7.37 -2.30
N ALA A 48 -2.74 8.69 -2.30
CA ALA A 48 -2.13 9.59 -1.32
C ALA A 48 -2.65 9.34 0.10
N SER A 49 -3.97 9.12 0.25
CA SER A 49 -4.56 8.73 1.54
C SER A 49 -4.11 7.32 1.97
N SER A 50 -3.89 6.40 1.03
CA SER A 50 -3.37 5.05 1.33
C SER A 50 -1.92 5.10 1.84
N THR A 51 -1.10 6.01 1.30
CA THR A 51 0.28 6.22 1.74
C THR A 51 0.35 7.00 3.07
N ALA A 52 -0.70 7.76 3.41
CA ALA A 52 -0.88 8.45 4.70
C ALA A 52 0.30 9.34 5.10
N ALA A 53 0.62 10.36 4.29
CA ALA A 53 1.80 11.20 4.48
C ALA A 53 1.93 11.77 5.90
N THR A 54 0.86 12.32 6.45
CA THR A 54 0.86 12.95 7.77
C THR A 54 1.09 11.93 8.89
N THR A 55 0.45 10.75 8.79
CA THR A 55 0.69 9.65 9.74
C THR A 55 2.11 9.11 9.60
N SER A 56 2.60 8.94 8.37
CA SER A 56 3.97 8.45 8.10
C SER A 56 5.04 9.45 8.59
N ILE A 57 4.82 10.75 8.47
CA ILE A 57 5.70 11.78 9.01
C ILE A 57 5.60 11.82 10.54
N GLY A 58 4.39 11.91 11.07
CA GLY A 58 4.16 12.09 12.50
C GLY A 58 4.62 10.93 13.38
N ILE A 59 4.48 9.71 12.88
CA ILE A 59 4.84 8.48 13.60
C ILE A 59 6.10 7.86 13.00
N GLY A 60 6.14 7.74 11.68
CA GLY A 60 7.21 7.02 10.98
C GLY A 60 8.58 7.69 11.10
N LEU A 61 8.66 9.04 11.10
CA LEU A 61 9.94 9.73 11.25
C LEU A 61 10.56 9.52 12.65
N GLY A 62 9.75 9.52 13.72
CA GLY A 62 10.24 9.23 15.07
C GLY A 62 10.80 7.81 15.19
N VAL A 63 10.06 6.82 14.68
CA VAL A 63 10.52 5.42 14.63
C VAL A 63 11.78 5.28 13.77
N THR A 64 11.85 5.97 12.63
CA THR A 64 13.03 5.94 11.73
C THR A 64 14.23 6.63 12.40
N ALA A 65 14.02 7.74 13.13
CA ALA A 65 15.10 8.40 13.89
C ALA A 65 15.70 7.49 14.96
N GLY A 66 14.88 6.67 15.61
CA GLY A 66 15.36 5.63 16.55
C GLY A 66 16.29 4.61 15.90
N ALA A 67 16.09 4.31 14.60
CA ALA A 67 16.95 3.39 13.87
C ALA A 67 18.23 4.06 13.34
N VAL A 68 18.14 5.27 12.76
CA VAL A 68 19.22 5.89 11.97
C VAL A 68 19.72 7.23 12.52
N GLY A 69 19.21 7.69 13.65
CA GLY A 69 19.55 9.01 14.16
C GLY A 69 19.06 10.14 13.26
N LEU A 70 19.85 11.21 13.19
CA LEU A 70 19.54 12.41 12.39
C LEU A 70 19.89 12.23 10.88
N HIS A 71 19.59 11.07 10.27
CA HIS A 71 19.81 10.79 8.85
C HIS A 71 18.50 10.62 8.07
N LEU A 72 17.39 11.21 8.57
CA LEU A 72 16.06 11.02 7.99
C LEU A 72 15.97 11.42 6.51
N PRO A 73 16.49 12.60 6.06
CA PRO A 73 16.35 13.00 4.67
C PRO A 73 17.02 12.04 3.68
N ILE A 74 18.24 11.57 4.00
CA ILE A 74 18.95 10.66 3.11
C ILE A 74 18.28 9.28 3.07
N ILE A 75 17.76 8.80 4.20
CA ILE A 75 17.06 7.52 4.26
C ILE A 75 15.76 7.57 3.45
N MET A 76 14.98 8.66 3.54
CA MET A 76 13.79 8.83 2.72
C MET A 76 14.13 8.87 1.23
N LEU A 77 15.21 9.54 0.84
CA LEU A 77 15.67 9.60 -0.55
C LEU A 77 16.16 8.23 -1.05
N LEU A 78 16.97 7.52 -0.26
CA LEU A 78 17.50 6.20 -0.66
C LEU A 78 16.39 5.14 -0.74
N GLY A 79 15.42 5.14 0.17
CA GLY A 79 14.26 4.24 0.12
C GLY A 79 13.33 4.51 -1.05
N PHE A 80 13.29 5.76 -1.55
CA PHE A 80 12.54 6.11 -2.75
C PHE A 80 13.08 5.42 -4.03
N LEU A 81 14.40 5.22 -4.15
CA LEU A 81 15.00 4.71 -5.37
C LEU A 81 14.46 3.33 -5.80
N PRO A 82 14.42 2.30 -4.93
CA PRO A 82 13.81 1.03 -5.30
C PRO A 82 12.31 1.16 -5.60
N ILE A 83 11.58 2.03 -4.89
CA ILE A 83 10.16 2.24 -5.13
C ILE A 83 9.90 2.89 -6.49
N LEU A 84 10.77 3.77 -6.95
CA LEU A 84 10.67 4.36 -8.30
C LEU A 84 10.75 3.26 -9.39
N GLY A 85 11.64 2.28 -9.25
CA GLY A 85 11.70 1.15 -10.18
C GLY A 85 10.46 0.26 -10.11
N ILE A 86 9.89 0.06 -8.91
CA ILE A 86 8.59 -0.63 -8.74
C ILE A 86 7.46 0.15 -9.44
N ALA A 87 7.39 1.46 -9.26
CA ALA A 87 6.37 2.30 -9.90
C ALA A 87 6.48 2.27 -11.44
N SER A 88 7.71 2.21 -11.97
CA SER A 88 7.94 2.00 -13.40
C SER A 88 7.38 0.66 -13.87
N ALA A 89 7.61 -0.43 -13.12
CA ALA A 89 7.06 -1.75 -13.41
C ALA A 89 5.53 -1.74 -13.42
N TYR A 90 4.90 -1.18 -12.38
CA TYR A 90 3.44 -1.05 -12.28
C TYR A 90 2.84 -0.27 -13.44
N SER A 91 3.41 0.91 -13.76
CA SER A 91 2.96 1.74 -14.88
C SER A 91 2.98 0.98 -16.22
N ARG A 92 4.02 0.22 -16.49
CA ARG A 92 4.16 -0.53 -17.73
C ARG A 92 3.24 -1.74 -17.80
N LEU A 93 3.13 -2.49 -16.71
CA LEU A 93 2.20 -3.60 -16.62
C LEU A 93 0.75 -3.13 -16.79
N ASN A 94 0.39 -2.01 -16.17
CA ASN A 94 -0.95 -1.44 -16.28
C ASN A 94 -1.29 -0.95 -17.69
N ARG A 95 -0.32 -0.46 -18.47
CA ARG A 95 -0.54 -0.06 -19.86
C ARG A 95 -0.92 -1.24 -20.77
N VAL A 96 -0.29 -2.39 -20.53
CA VAL A 96 -0.52 -3.60 -21.34
C VAL A 96 -1.73 -4.37 -20.84
N GLU A 97 -1.95 -4.34 -19.53
CA GLU A 97 -2.97 -5.15 -18.89
C GLU A 97 -3.59 -4.43 -17.69
N PRO A 98 -4.51 -3.46 -17.94
CA PRO A 98 -5.22 -2.79 -16.87
C PRO A 98 -6.19 -3.77 -16.19
N ASN A 99 -5.92 -4.11 -14.93
CA ASN A 99 -6.74 -5.02 -14.14
C ASN A 99 -6.67 -4.65 -12.65
N MET A 100 -7.82 -4.61 -11.95
CA MET A 100 -7.90 -4.25 -10.54
C MET A 100 -7.16 -5.22 -9.62
N GLY A 101 -6.89 -6.44 -10.08
CA GLY A 101 -6.07 -7.42 -9.36
C GLY A 101 -4.58 -7.10 -9.38
N SER A 102 -4.14 -6.11 -10.20
CA SER A 102 -2.75 -5.59 -10.25
C SER A 102 -1.69 -6.70 -10.15
N GLY A 103 -0.83 -6.65 -9.13
CA GLY A 103 0.26 -7.62 -8.92
C GLY A 103 -0.19 -9.08 -8.92
N TYR A 104 -1.37 -9.41 -8.36
CA TYR A 104 -1.93 -10.76 -8.40
C TYR A 104 -2.04 -11.29 -9.83
N VAL A 105 -2.61 -10.49 -10.73
CA VAL A 105 -2.81 -10.87 -12.13
C VAL A 105 -1.49 -10.89 -12.89
N TRP A 106 -0.71 -9.83 -12.78
CA TRP A 106 0.54 -9.68 -13.54
C TRP A 106 1.59 -10.73 -13.18
N VAL A 107 1.77 -11.01 -11.87
CA VAL A 107 2.69 -12.05 -11.39
C VAL A 107 2.19 -13.44 -11.77
N GLY A 108 0.89 -13.68 -11.63
CA GLY A 108 0.27 -14.96 -11.99
C GLY A 108 0.48 -15.33 -13.46
N ARG A 109 0.39 -14.35 -14.35
CA ARG A 109 0.55 -14.54 -15.80
C ARG A 109 1.99 -14.55 -16.26
N SER A 110 2.86 -13.71 -15.66
CA SER A 110 4.24 -13.54 -16.13
C SER A 110 5.21 -14.53 -15.51
N LEU A 111 4.97 -14.97 -14.27
CA LEU A 111 5.86 -15.88 -13.54
C LEU A 111 5.21 -17.22 -13.22
N SER A 112 4.22 -17.22 -12.30
CA SER A 112 3.56 -18.45 -11.86
C SER A 112 2.23 -18.14 -11.17
N PRO A 113 1.16 -18.95 -11.37
CA PRO A 113 -0.09 -18.81 -10.64
C PRO A 113 0.06 -18.89 -9.11
N TRP A 114 1.01 -19.68 -8.62
CA TRP A 114 1.31 -19.77 -7.19
C TRP A 114 1.85 -18.46 -6.64
N LEU A 115 2.82 -17.86 -7.33
CA LEU A 115 3.41 -16.57 -6.96
C LEU A 115 2.38 -15.44 -7.10
N GLY A 116 1.55 -15.48 -8.15
CA GLY A 116 0.45 -14.53 -8.33
C GLY A 116 -0.54 -14.59 -7.17
N PHE A 117 -0.98 -15.80 -6.78
CA PHE A 117 -1.85 -15.97 -5.62
C PHE A 117 -1.21 -15.45 -4.35
N LEU A 118 0.08 -15.78 -4.12
CA LEU A 118 0.83 -15.31 -2.95
C LEU A 118 0.89 -13.78 -2.89
N VAL A 119 1.16 -13.11 -4.01
CA VAL A 119 1.16 -11.64 -4.11
C VAL A 119 -0.22 -11.06 -3.76
N GLY A 120 -1.30 -11.61 -4.32
CA GLY A 120 -2.67 -11.20 -3.96
C GLY A 120 -2.96 -11.40 -2.47
N TRP A 121 -2.54 -12.52 -1.90
CA TRP A 121 -2.72 -12.82 -0.47
C TRP A 121 -1.92 -11.89 0.43
N ILE A 122 -0.64 -11.63 0.10
CA ILE A 122 0.19 -10.65 0.82
C ILE A 122 -0.51 -9.29 0.87
N GLY A 123 -1.05 -8.81 -0.26
CA GLY A 123 -1.82 -7.56 -0.30
C GLY A 123 -2.98 -7.55 0.70
N ILE A 124 -3.74 -8.65 0.79
CA ILE A 124 -4.87 -8.77 1.72
C ILE A 124 -4.38 -8.75 3.18
N VAL A 125 -3.44 -9.64 3.54
CA VAL A 125 -3.03 -9.78 4.95
C VAL A 125 -2.25 -8.57 5.44
N SER A 126 -1.41 -7.96 4.59
CA SER A 126 -0.70 -6.71 4.93
C SER A 126 -1.68 -5.58 5.20
N THR A 127 -2.73 -5.45 4.37
CA THR A 127 -3.75 -4.43 4.60
C THR A 127 -4.58 -4.72 5.84
N VAL A 128 -4.89 -5.98 6.16
CA VAL A 128 -5.60 -6.32 7.41
C VAL A 128 -4.77 -5.91 8.63
N VAL A 129 -3.47 -6.20 8.65
CA VAL A 129 -2.57 -5.76 9.74
C VAL A 129 -2.47 -4.24 9.78
N PHE A 130 -2.35 -3.59 8.61
CA PHE A 130 -2.35 -2.13 8.50
C PHE A 130 -3.62 -1.51 9.09
N LEU A 131 -4.80 -1.98 8.69
CA LEU A 131 -6.08 -1.50 9.19
C LEU A 131 -6.20 -1.73 10.71
N SER A 132 -5.70 -2.84 11.21
CA SER A 132 -5.73 -3.18 12.63
C SER A 132 -4.97 -2.15 13.47
N TYR A 133 -3.68 -1.91 13.18
CA TYR A 133 -2.92 -0.95 13.97
C TYR A 133 -3.35 0.50 13.70
N THR A 134 -3.72 0.85 12.46
CA THR A 134 -4.23 2.19 12.13
C THR A 134 -5.54 2.48 12.85
N THR A 135 -6.38 1.47 13.10
CA THR A 135 -7.56 1.59 13.97
C THR A 135 -7.15 2.04 15.37
N THR A 136 -6.17 1.39 15.98
CA THR A 136 -5.64 1.77 17.30
C THR A 136 -4.99 3.16 17.27
N VAL A 137 -4.19 3.48 16.26
CA VAL A 137 -3.60 4.82 16.07
C VAL A 137 -4.66 5.90 15.97
N THR A 138 -5.74 5.66 15.22
CA THR A 138 -6.85 6.61 15.10
C THR A 138 -7.51 6.87 16.45
N GLY A 139 -7.71 5.82 17.24
CA GLY A 139 -8.26 5.97 18.60
C GLY A 139 -7.31 6.71 19.53
N SER A 140 -6.01 6.42 19.49
CA SER A 140 -4.98 7.13 20.24
C SER A 140 -4.96 8.62 19.90
N ALA A 141 -4.98 8.98 18.62
CA ALA A 141 -5.01 10.37 18.17
C ALA A 141 -6.29 11.11 18.67
N LEU A 142 -7.43 10.44 18.67
CA LEU A 142 -8.68 11.00 19.21
C LEU A 142 -8.61 11.19 20.74
N LEU A 143 -8.00 10.26 21.47
CA LEU A 143 -7.80 10.41 22.91
C LEU A 143 -6.82 11.55 23.22
N GLN A 144 -5.77 11.72 22.43
CA GLN A 144 -4.85 12.87 22.54
C GLN A 144 -5.62 14.18 22.31
N LEU A 145 -6.43 14.28 21.25
CA LEU A 145 -7.26 15.46 20.97
C LEU A 145 -8.24 15.75 22.10
N ALA A 146 -8.82 14.73 22.73
CA ALA A 146 -9.68 14.90 23.90
C ALA A 146 -8.90 15.48 25.08
N GLY A 147 -7.68 15.00 25.31
CA GLY A 147 -6.76 15.54 26.33
C GLY A 147 -6.37 16.99 26.09
N GLU A 148 -6.01 17.37 24.86
CA GLU A 148 -5.75 18.76 24.45
C GLU A 148 -6.98 19.67 24.67
N GLY A 149 -8.18 19.12 24.49
CA GLY A 149 -9.46 19.80 24.80
C GLY A 149 -9.80 19.83 26.30
N GLY A 150 -8.93 19.34 27.19
CA GLY A 150 -9.13 19.30 28.63
C GLY A 150 -9.97 18.13 29.15
N LEU A 151 -10.32 17.16 28.29
CA LEU A 151 -11.07 15.97 28.69
C LEU A 151 -10.08 14.83 29.04
N HIS A 152 -9.69 14.75 30.32
CA HIS A 152 -8.74 13.71 30.80
C HIS A 152 -9.45 12.51 31.45
N THR A 153 -10.73 12.63 31.77
CA THR A 153 -11.53 11.54 32.35
C THR A 153 -12.92 11.50 31.75
N LEU A 154 -13.40 10.30 31.47
CA LEU A 154 -14.77 10.05 30.99
C LEU A 154 -15.43 8.99 31.87
N ALA A 155 -16.56 9.33 32.49
CA ALA A 155 -17.31 8.43 33.39
C ALA A 155 -16.46 7.80 34.51
N GLY A 156 -15.47 8.55 35.03
CA GLY A 156 -14.55 8.07 36.08
C GLY A 156 -13.34 7.26 35.58
N LEU A 157 -13.25 6.99 34.27
CA LEU A 157 -12.09 6.34 33.66
C LEU A 157 -11.09 7.41 33.20
N HIS A 158 -9.81 7.28 33.61
CA HIS A 158 -8.74 8.11 33.08
C HIS A 158 -8.46 7.73 31.60
N LEU A 159 -8.44 8.74 30.73
CA LEU A 159 -8.18 8.56 29.30
C LEU A 159 -6.68 8.52 29.08
N ASP A 160 -6.18 7.40 28.55
CA ASP A 160 -4.77 7.15 28.27
C ASP A 160 -4.58 6.85 26.78
N PRO A 161 -4.02 7.79 25.99
CA PRO A 161 -3.75 7.59 24.57
C PRO A 161 -2.75 6.47 24.27
N ASP A 162 -1.85 6.13 25.20
CA ASP A 162 -0.86 5.08 25.04
C ASP A 162 -1.41 3.69 25.35
N SER A 163 -2.59 3.61 25.97
CA SER A 163 -3.28 2.35 26.21
C SER A 163 -3.84 1.76 24.92
N THR A 164 -3.27 0.64 24.47
CA THR A 164 -3.78 -0.09 23.29
C THR A 164 -5.25 -0.43 23.43
N ALA A 165 -5.71 -0.78 24.65
CA ALA A 165 -7.10 -1.18 24.88
C ALA A 165 -8.09 -0.02 24.66
N GLN A 166 -7.83 1.15 25.26
CA GLN A 166 -8.71 2.32 25.13
C GLN A 166 -8.69 2.84 23.68
N SER A 167 -7.50 2.95 23.10
CA SER A 167 -7.29 3.41 21.73
C SER A 167 -7.96 2.49 20.72
N THR A 168 -7.84 1.16 20.89
CA THR A 168 -8.52 0.20 20.00
C THR A 168 -10.05 0.26 20.13
N ALA A 169 -10.59 0.41 21.33
CA ALA A 169 -12.04 0.50 21.53
C ALA A 169 -12.63 1.71 20.79
N LEU A 170 -12.01 2.88 20.94
CA LEU A 170 -12.44 4.09 20.24
C LEU A 170 -12.20 3.98 18.73
N GLY A 171 -11.06 3.44 18.32
CA GLY A 171 -10.71 3.24 16.92
C GLY A 171 -11.67 2.29 16.19
N ILE A 172 -12.16 1.24 16.85
CA ILE A 172 -13.18 0.33 16.27
C ILE A 172 -14.47 1.08 15.95
N ALA A 173 -14.90 2.03 16.78
CA ALA A 173 -16.08 2.86 16.48
C ALA A 173 -15.86 3.67 15.20
N VAL A 174 -14.66 4.22 14.99
CA VAL A 174 -14.28 4.92 13.75
C VAL A 174 -14.21 3.95 12.57
N LEU A 175 -13.61 2.77 12.74
CA LEU A 175 -13.52 1.75 11.69
C LEU A 175 -14.92 1.34 11.20
N ILE A 176 -15.90 1.19 12.10
CA ILE A 176 -17.29 0.92 11.74
C ILE A 176 -17.87 2.05 10.87
N ALA A 177 -17.68 3.32 11.28
CA ALA A 177 -18.14 4.48 10.52
C ALA A 177 -17.48 4.54 9.13
N VAL A 178 -16.15 4.33 9.04
CA VAL A 178 -15.40 4.31 7.79
C VAL A 178 -15.85 3.16 6.89
N THR A 179 -16.04 1.97 7.44
CA THR A 179 -16.54 0.80 6.70
C THR A 179 -17.92 1.10 6.10
N PHE A 180 -18.81 1.75 6.85
CA PHE A 180 -20.11 2.17 6.36
C PHE A 180 -19.99 3.17 5.19
N THR A 181 -19.13 4.19 5.30
CA THR A 181 -18.91 5.15 4.21
C THR A 181 -18.31 4.49 2.97
N ALA A 182 -17.41 3.51 3.12
CA ALA A 182 -16.83 2.75 2.01
C ALA A 182 -17.89 1.92 1.23
N ILE A 183 -18.97 1.52 1.87
CA ILE A 183 -20.09 0.81 1.24
C ILE A 183 -20.93 1.76 0.38
N THR A 184 -21.11 3.03 0.77
CA THR A 184 -22.03 3.98 0.13
C THR A 184 -21.63 4.40 -1.27
N GLY A 185 -20.39 4.15 -1.69
CA GLY A 185 -19.94 4.36 -3.07
C GLY A 185 -18.53 4.98 -3.16
N ILE A 186 -17.78 4.53 -4.16
CA ILE A 186 -16.37 4.94 -4.35
C ILE A 186 -16.20 6.45 -4.58
N ARG A 187 -17.15 7.07 -5.28
CA ARG A 187 -17.08 8.51 -5.59
C ARG A 187 -17.28 9.37 -4.33
N SER A 188 -18.18 8.96 -3.44
CA SER A 188 -18.37 9.61 -2.14
C SER A 188 -17.13 9.48 -1.27
N ALA A 189 -16.55 8.28 -1.22
CA ALA A 189 -15.30 8.00 -0.52
C ALA A 189 -14.14 8.86 -1.05
N ALA A 190 -13.93 8.90 -2.38
CA ALA A 190 -12.89 9.70 -3.00
C ALA A 190 -13.07 11.21 -2.77
N ASN A 191 -14.31 11.70 -2.73
CA ASN A 191 -14.58 13.11 -2.40
C ASN A 191 -14.21 13.43 -0.95
N LEU A 192 -14.62 12.58 0.00
CA LEU A 192 -14.25 12.75 1.41
C LEU A 192 -12.72 12.77 1.55
N GLN A 193 -12.03 11.83 0.95
CA GLN A 193 -10.56 11.77 0.98
C GLN A 193 -9.90 13.03 0.43
N LYS A 194 -10.42 13.62 -0.65
CA LYS A 194 -9.88 14.89 -1.19
C LYS A 194 -9.95 16.04 -0.19
N TYR A 195 -11.06 16.19 0.54
CA TYR A 195 -11.18 17.24 1.54
C TYR A 195 -10.24 17.02 2.73
N LEU A 196 -10.16 15.78 3.23
CA LEU A 196 -9.24 15.42 4.31
C LEU A 196 -7.80 15.67 3.89
N LEU A 197 -7.43 15.24 2.68
CA LEU A 197 -6.08 15.36 2.13
C LEU A 197 -5.66 16.83 1.94
N VAL A 198 -6.55 17.69 1.44
CA VAL A 198 -6.26 19.13 1.29
C VAL A 198 -5.96 19.75 2.65
N PHE A 199 -6.78 19.46 3.67
CA PHE A 199 -6.54 19.94 5.03
C PHE A 199 -5.19 19.46 5.57
N GLU A 200 -4.92 18.15 5.49
CA GLU A 200 -3.66 17.55 5.92
C GLU A 200 -2.45 18.24 5.28
N TYR A 201 -2.48 18.43 3.97
CA TYR A 201 -1.33 18.99 3.26
C TYR A 201 -1.14 20.48 3.55
N VAL A 202 -2.21 21.25 3.70
CA VAL A 202 -2.12 22.65 4.11
C VAL A 202 -1.48 22.78 5.48
N VAL A 203 -1.92 21.98 6.45
CA VAL A 203 -1.34 21.99 7.81
C VAL A 203 0.10 21.52 7.78
N LEU A 204 0.38 20.39 7.11
CA LEU A 204 1.71 19.81 7.07
C LEU A 204 2.72 20.75 6.40
N LEU A 205 2.37 21.30 5.23
CA LEU A 205 3.23 22.25 4.51
C LEU A 205 3.44 23.54 5.32
N GLY A 206 2.39 24.03 5.98
CA GLY A 206 2.47 25.22 6.83
C GLY A 206 3.41 25.02 8.02
N PHE A 207 3.20 23.97 8.81
CA PHE A 207 4.02 23.69 9.99
C PHE A 207 5.44 23.28 9.63
N CYS A 208 5.65 22.41 8.65
CA CYS A 208 6.99 22.05 8.21
C CYS A 208 7.73 23.23 7.57
N GLY A 209 7.05 24.02 6.73
CA GLY A 209 7.63 25.22 6.15
C GLY A 209 8.04 26.26 7.21
N TYR A 210 7.18 26.51 8.19
CA TYR A 210 7.48 27.38 9.33
C TYR A 210 8.62 26.82 10.17
N GLY A 211 8.60 25.52 10.51
CA GLY A 211 9.65 24.85 11.27
C GLY A 211 11.03 24.91 10.60
N LEU A 212 11.11 24.86 9.28
CA LEU A 212 12.37 25.05 8.55
C LEU A 212 12.97 26.44 8.77
N VAL A 213 12.13 27.47 8.88
CA VAL A 213 12.57 28.87 9.05
C VAL A 213 12.98 29.13 10.49
N VAL A 214 12.15 28.75 11.48
CA VAL A 214 12.33 29.11 12.88
C VAL A 214 13.07 28.06 13.72
N GLY A 215 13.27 26.85 13.21
CA GLY A 215 13.87 25.75 13.96
C GLY A 215 15.24 26.09 14.54
N PRO A 216 15.52 25.74 15.82
CA PRO A 216 16.74 26.14 16.52
C PRO A 216 17.99 25.39 16.06
N HIS A 217 17.85 24.17 15.52
CA HIS A 217 19.00 23.36 15.12
C HIS A 217 19.51 23.77 13.72
N PRO A 218 20.82 24.01 13.53
CA PRO A 218 21.38 24.36 12.22
C PRO A 218 21.27 23.19 11.24
N PHE A 219 21.22 23.50 9.95
CA PHE A 219 21.33 22.47 8.93
C PHE A 219 22.70 21.80 8.99
N SER A 220 22.72 20.46 8.93
CA SER A 220 23.94 19.66 8.89
C SER A 220 24.02 18.86 7.58
N LEU A 221 25.22 18.81 6.99
CA LEU A 221 25.49 17.96 5.84
C LEU A 221 25.43 16.46 6.20
N ASP A 222 25.61 16.11 7.48
CA ASP A 222 25.48 14.72 7.95
C ASP A 222 24.06 14.18 7.74
N TRP A 223 23.04 15.04 7.74
CA TRP A 223 21.65 14.64 7.49
C TRP A 223 21.43 13.99 6.11
N ILE A 224 22.30 14.33 5.15
CA ILE A 224 22.25 13.82 3.76
C ILE A 224 23.42 12.88 3.44
N ASN A 225 24.27 12.55 4.42
CA ASN A 225 25.41 11.68 4.26
C ASN A 225 25.10 10.25 4.75
N PRO A 226 24.92 9.25 3.89
CA PRO A 226 24.63 7.88 4.32
C PRO A 226 25.83 7.17 4.94
N PHE A 227 27.06 7.67 4.74
CA PHE A 227 28.29 7.03 5.21
C PHE A 227 28.59 7.31 6.68
N THR A 228 27.87 8.23 7.31
CA THR A 228 27.98 8.53 8.74
C THR A 228 27.01 7.72 9.60
N ILE A 229 26.15 6.88 8.99
CA ILE A 229 25.29 5.93 9.70
C ILE A 229 26.16 4.83 10.34
N PRO A 230 26.05 4.60 11.67
CA PRO A 230 27.04 3.81 12.42
C PRO A 230 27.14 2.33 12.00
N SER A 231 26.05 1.72 11.51
CA SER A 231 26.06 0.30 11.15
C SER A 231 25.20 -0.01 9.94
N GLY A 232 25.55 -1.10 9.20
CA GLY A 232 24.76 -1.61 8.09
C GLY A 232 23.35 -2.09 8.54
N GLN A 233 23.21 -2.55 9.79
CA GLN A 233 21.92 -2.94 10.35
C GLN A 233 20.99 -1.74 10.51
N GLN A 234 21.48 -0.63 11.07
CA GLN A 234 20.71 0.60 11.20
C GLN A 234 20.31 1.17 9.84
N LEU A 235 21.25 1.19 8.87
CA LEU A 235 20.95 1.59 7.50
C LEU A 235 19.83 0.72 6.90
N ALA A 236 19.93 -0.62 7.02
CA ALA A 236 18.94 -1.54 6.48
C ALA A 236 17.56 -1.36 7.13
N GLN A 237 17.52 -1.20 8.45
CA GLN A 237 16.28 -0.96 9.19
C GLN A 237 15.64 0.38 8.77
N GLY A 238 16.43 1.46 8.70
CA GLY A 238 15.94 2.75 8.23
C GLY A 238 15.41 2.71 6.79
N LEU A 239 16.12 2.00 5.88
CA LEU A 239 15.66 1.82 4.50
C LEU A 239 14.35 1.05 4.42
N LEU A 240 14.15 -0.01 5.23
CA LEU A 240 12.87 -0.73 5.25
C LEU A 240 11.73 0.15 5.75
N LEU A 241 11.96 0.91 6.83
CA LEU A 241 10.99 1.86 7.36
C LEU A 241 10.63 2.93 6.30
N SER A 242 11.63 3.43 5.57
CA SER A 242 11.41 4.37 4.46
C SER A 242 10.61 3.74 3.32
N VAL A 243 10.94 2.52 2.90
CA VAL A 243 10.18 1.77 1.88
C VAL A 243 8.72 1.60 2.30
N PHE A 244 8.48 1.30 3.57
CA PHE A 244 7.13 1.21 4.14
C PHE A 244 6.38 2.55 4.04
N CYS A 245 7.04 3.68 4.27
CA CYS A 245 6.41 5.00 4.14
C CYS A 245 5.89 5.30 2.73
N TYR A 246 6.49 4.71 1.69
CA TYR A 246 6.02 4.83 0.30
C TYR A 246 4.98 3.78 -0.10
N TRP A 247 4.70 2.78 0.75
CA TRP A 247 3.70 1.77 0.47
C TRP A 247 2.30 2.40 0.42
N GLY A 248 1.52 2.03 -0.59
CA GLY A 248 0.17 2.54 -0.81
C GLY A 248 -0.01 3.32 -2.11
N PHE A 249 1.07 3.80 -2.77
CA PHE A 249 0.97 4.50 -4.05
C PHE A 249 0.28 3.65 -5.13
N GLU A 250 0.41 2.33 -5.05
CA GLU A 250 -0.19 1.37 -5.99
C GLU A 250 -1.70 1.21 -5.82
N SER A 251 -2.30 1.78 -4.79
CA SER A 251 -3.76 1.77 -4.60
C SER A 251 -4.52 2.39 -5.77
N SER A 252 -3.90 3.33 -6.51
CA SER A 252 -4.46 3.87 -7.75
C SER A 252 -4.66 2.79 -8.82
N PHE A 253 -3.82 1.78 -8.88
CA PHE A 253 -3.92 0.69 -9.86
C PHE A 253 -5.01 -0.32 -9.50
N SER A 254 -5.37 -0.43 -8.23
CA SER A 254 -6.45 -1.31 -7.77
C SER A 254 -7.85 -0.79 -8.14
N VAL A 255 -7.96 0.48 -8.54
CA VAL A 255 -9.21 1.09 -9.00
C VAL A 255 -9.21 1.37 -10.51
N ASN A 256 -8.26 0.82 -11.28
CA ASN A 256 -8.08 1.11 -12.70
C ASN A 256 -9.26 0.70 -13.59
N GLU A 257 -10.10 -0.25 -13.18
CA GLU A 257 -11.33 -0.61 -13.87
C GLU A 257 -12.48 0.41 -13.61
N GLU A 258 -12.34 1.26 -12.58
CA GLU A 258 -13.31 2.31 -12.23
C GLU A 258 -12.86 3.70 -12.73
N VAL A 259 -11.62 3.86 -13.25
CA VAL A 259 -11.17 5.09 -13.90
C VAL A 259 -11.65 5.16 -15.37
N ARG A 260 -11.78 6.39 -15.88
CA ARG A 260 -12.22 6.63 -17.26
C ARG A 260 -11.17 6.19 -18.27
N ASP A 261 -9.90 6.52 -18.02
CA ASP A 261 -8.75 6.11 -18.81
C ASP A 261 -7.81 5.28 -17.90
N PRO A 262 -7.48 4.01 -18.24
CA PRO A 262 -6.56 3.20 -17.46
C PRO A 262 -5.18 3.84 -17.21
N GLN A 263 -4.74 4.77 -18.08
CA GLN A 263 -3.50 5.52 -17.89
C GLN A 263 -3.59 6.52 -16.73
N ASP A 264 -4.79 6.95 -16.37
CA ASP A 264 -5.01 7.86 -15.23
C ASP A 264 -4.60 7.20 -13.90
N ALA A 265 -4.75 5.88 -13.77
CA ALA A 265 -4.25 5.13 -12.62
C ALA A 265 -2.71 5.22 -12.51
N SER A 266 -2.00 5.07 -13.64
CA SER A 266 -0.54 5.20 -13.68
C SER A 266 -0.07 6.61 -13.37
N ARG A 267 -0.75 7.63 -13.92
CA ARG A 267 -0.45 9.04 -13.64
C ARG A 267 -0.67 9.38 -12.17
N ALA A 268 -1.81 8.94 -11.62
CA ALA A 268 -2.15 9.13 -10.20
C ALA A 268 -1.10 8.51 -9.27
N GLY A 269 -0.69 7.26 -9.51
CA GLY A 269 0.34 6.59 -8.72
C GLY A 269 1.70 7.29 -8.76
N LEU A 270 2.14 7.73 -9.94
CA LEU A 270 3.41 8.46 -10.08
C LEU A 270 3.35 9.84 -9.42
N ILE A 271 2.25 10.59 -9.60
CA ILE A 271 2.06 11.90 -8.92
C ILE A 271 2.09 11.69 -7.40
N THR A 272 1.40 10.66 -6.89
CA THR A 272 1.44 10.32 -5.47
C THR A 272 2.87 10.08 -5.00
N LEU A 273 3.61 9.23 -5.70
CA LEU A 273 4.97 8.86 -5.30
C LEU A 273 5.92 10.07 -5.22
N PHE A 274 5.91 10.97 -6.21
CA PHE A 274 6.74 12.17 -6.17
C PHE A 274 6.25 13.20 -5.14
N THR A 275 4.94 13.30 -4.92
CA THR A 275 4.38 14.15 -3.86
C THR A 275 4.84 13.63 -2.49
N MET A 276 4.80 12.31 -2.26
CA MET A 276 5.28 11.71 -1.01
C MET A 276 6.77 11.95 -0.80
N LEU A 277 7.60 11.81 -1.84
CA LEU A 277 9.02 12.15 -1.73
C LEU A 277 9.22 13.60 -1.25
N GLY A 278 8.51 14.55 -1.88
CA GLY A 278 8.59 15.96 -1.49
C GLY A 278 8.17 16.20 -0.04
N LEU A 279 7.05 15.60 0.38
CA LEU A 279 6.53 15.73 1.75
C LEU A 279 7.45 15.06 2.78
N PHE A 280 7.97 13.87 2.50
CA PHE A 280 8.86 13.16 3.43
C PHE A 280 10.21 13.87 3.58
N LEU A 281 10.77 14.41 2.50
CA LEU A 281 11.98 15.24 2.59
C LEU A 281 11.70 16.52 3.38
N LEU A 282 10.62 17.22 3.08
CA LEU A 282 10.21 18.43 3.80
C LEU A 282 10.04 18.14 5.30
N GLY A 283 9.27 17.11 5.64
CA GLY A 283 9.04 16.69 7.02
C GLY A 283 10.33 16.27 7.72
N SER A 284 11.19 15.49 7.06
CA SER A 284 12.47 15.05 7.61
C SER A 284 13.38 16.24 7.98
N PHE A 285 13.53 17.20 7.07
CA PHE A 285 14.30 18.41 7.36
C PHE A 285 13.65 19.27 8.43
N ALA A 286 12.33 19.46 8.40
CA ALA A 286 11.63 20.28 9.38
C ALA A 286 11.72 19.70 10.79
N PHE A 287 11.50 18.40 10.95
CA PHE A 287 11.59 17.74 12.24
C PHE A 287 13.00 17.85 12.83
N GLN A 288 14.04 17.60 12.04
CA GLN A 288 15.44 17.73 12.50
C GLN A 288 15.88 19.20 12.74
N ARG A 289 15.20 20.17 12.15
CA ARG A 289 15.40 21.60 12.45
C ARG A 289 14.80 22.01 13.77
N VAL A 290 13.66 21.41 14.14
CA VAL A 290 12.86 21.80 15.32
C VAL A 290 13.17 20.94 16.53
N LEU A 291 13.37 19.64 16.35
CA LEU A 291 13.51 18.65 17.42
C LEU A 291 14.93 18.07 17.47
N SER A 292 15.46 17.87 18.67
CA SER A 292 16.66 17.09 18.91
C SER A 292 16.43 15.59 18.70
N LEU A 293 17.49 14.78 18.63
CA LEU A 293 17.37 13.33 18.51
C LEU A 293 16.62 12.72 19.69
N ASP A 294 16.91 13.15 20.92
CA ASP A 294 16.26 12.65 22.14
C ASP A 294 14.75 12.96 22.13
N GLU A 295 14.38 14.14 21.67
CA GLU A 295 12.96 14.53 21.52
C GLU A 295 12.26 13.70 20.43
N LEU A 296 12.91 13.48 19.28
CA LEU A 296 12.36 12.66 18.19
C LEU A 296 12.12 11.21 18.63
N THR A 297 13.07 10.63 19.34
CA THR A 297 12.99 9.22 19.78
C THR A 297 12.13 9.07 21.04
N GLY A 298 12.17 10.04 21.95
CA GLY A 298 11.43 10.01 23.21
C GLY A 298 9.92 10.16 23.05
N HIS A 299 9.47 10.92 22.03
CA HIS A 299 8.05 11.13 21.77
C HIS A 299 7.45 10.19 20.72
N GLY A 300 8.27 9.41 19.99
CA GLY A 300 7.84 8.31 19.11
C GLY A 300 6.54 8.56 18.34
N ALA A 301 5.47 7.88 18.74
CA ALA A 301 4.15 8.01 18.11
C ALA A 301 3.47 9.37 18.30
N GLN A 302 3.92 10.18 19.26
CA GLN A 302 3.39 11.53 19.55
C GLN A 302 4.25 12.64 18.92
N GLY A 303 5.22 12.28 18.08
CA GLY A 303 6.21 13.21 17.52
C GLY A 303 5.59 14.41 16.80
N LEU A 304 4.45 14.22 16.08
CA LEU A 304 3.79 15.31 15.37
C LEU A 304 3.08 16.30 16.30
N THR A 305 2.48 15.81 17.39
CA THR A 305 1.87 16.65 18.43
C THR A 305 2.94 17.52 19.08
N TYR A 306 4.03 16.89 19.52
CA TYR A 306 5.15 17.60 20.13
C TYR A 306 5.82 18.61 19.18
N PHE A 307 5.90 18.28 17.89
CA PHE A 307 6.37 19.21 16.86
C PHE A 307 5.45 20.44 16.75
N GLY A 308 4.13 20.24 16.84
CA GLY A 308 3.15 21.34 16.87
C GLY A 308 3.33 22.26 18.07
N ASP A 309 3.46 21.68 19.27
CA ASP A 309 3.65 22.42 20.54
C ASP A 309 4.96 23.23 20.57
N ARG A 310 6.00 22.77 19.84
CA ARG A 310 7.27 23.52 19.71
C ARG A 310 7.18 24.72 18.78
N LEU A 311 6.20 24.75 17.89
CA LEU A 311 6.10 25.78 16.83
C LEU A 311 4.98 26.81 17.08
N ALA A 312 3.96 26.46 17.84
CA ALA A 312 2.81 27.33 18.05
C ALA A 312 2.18 27.14 19.43
N ASP A 313 1.44 28.16 19.88
CA ASP A 313 0.60 28.07 21.06
C ASP A 313 -0.77 27.48 20.71
N GLN A 314 -1.48 26.96 21.74
CA GLN A 314 -2.86 26.52 21.57
C GLN A 314 -3.77 27.72 21.19
N PRO A 315 -4.74 27.59 20.27
CA PRO A 315 -5.22 26.31 19.69
C PRO A 315 -4.49 25.86 18.40
N LEU A 316 -3.54 26.64 17.89
CA LEU A 316 -2.86 26.32 16.62
C LEU A 316 -1.96 25.09 16.74
N ALA A 317 -1.36 24.85 17.89
CA ALA A 317 -0.54 23.67 18.17
C ALA A 317 -1.29 22.35 17.98
N ALA A 318 -2.61 22.30 18.12
CA ALA A 318 -3.42 21.11 17.90
C ALA A 318 -3.64 20.77 16.41
N LEU A 319 -3.39 21.70 15.47
CA LEU A 319 -3.64 21.46 14.04
C LEU A 319 -2.89 20.26 13.46
N PRO A 320 -1.58 20.03 13.76
CA PRO A 320 -0.89 18.84 13.31
C PRO A 320 -1.52 17.53 13.82
N LEU A 321 -2.01 17.49 15.05
CA LEU A 321 -2.71 16.33 15.61
C LEU A 321 -4.07 16.11 14.95
N ILE A 322 -4.80 17.18 14.62
CA ILE A 322 -6.04 17.09 13.82
C ILE A 322 -5.74 16.55 12.42
N ALA A 323 -4.67 17.02 11.79
CA ALA A 323 -4.24 16.54 10.48
C ALA A 323 -3.84 15.05 10.53
N LEU A 324 -3.13 14.60 11.57
CA LEU A 324 -2.81 13.19 11.80
C LEU A 324 -4.07 12.34 11.97
N THR A 325 -5.04 12.83 12.72
CA THR A 325 -6.34 12.14 12.91
C THR A 325 -7.07 11.99 11.59
N PHE A 326 -7.12 13.03 10.77
CA PHE A 326 -7.73 12.98 9.43
C PHE A 326 -6.99 12.04 8.49
N SER A 327 -5.65 12.05 8.54
CA SER A 327 -4.80 11.12 7.80
C SER A 327 -5.10 9.67 8.17
N ALA A 328 -5.18 9.37 9.46
CA ALA A 328 -5.48 8.02 9.93
C ALA A 328 -6.88 7.55 9.49
N VAL A 329 -7.91 8.42 9.59
CA VAL A 329 -9.27 8.11 9.11
C VAL A 329 -9.29 7.89 7.59
N ALA A 330 -8.62 8.75 6.82
CA ALA A 330 -8.52 8.61 5.37
C ALA A 330 -7.79 7.30 4.97
N SER A 331 -6.75 6.92 5.72
CA SER A 331 -5.99 5.69 5.50
C SER A 331 -6.82 4.43 5.76
N LEU A 332 -7.65 4.43 6.81
CA LEU A 332 -8.59 3.32 7.05
C LEU A 332 -9.50 3.11 5.84
N GLN A 333 -10.05 4.17 5.28
CA GLN A 333 -10.93 4.09 4.11
C GLN A 333 -10.18 3.65 2.85
N SER A 334 -9.01 4.25 2.60
CA SER A 334 -8.20 3.94 1.42
C SER A 334 -7.53 2.57 1.48
N GLY A 335 -7.35 1.98 2.66
CA GLY A 335 -6.90 0.60 2.81
C GLY A 335 -8.00 -0.41 2.47
N VAL A 336 -9.24 -0.19 2.92
CA VAL A 336 -10.37 -1.10 2.64
C VAL A 336 -10.66 -1.18 1.14
N ILE A 337 -10.69 -0.06 0.43
CA ILE A 337 -11.12 0.02 -0.98
C ILE A 337 -10.26 -0.86 -1.90
N PRO A 338 -8.94 -0.70 -2.00
CA PRO A 338 -8.08 -1.51 -2.88
C PRO A 338 -8.10 -2.99 -2.54
N THR A 339 -8.10 -3.33 -1.25
CA THR A 339 -8.09 -4.72 -0.78
C THR A 339 -9.33 -5.47 -1.25
N VAL A 340 -10.49 -4.85 -1.11
CA VAL A 340 -11.75 -5.47 -1.56
C VAL A 340 -11.78 -5.64 -3.08
N ARG A 341 -11.16 -4.73 -3.87
CA ARG A 341 -11.02 -4.87 -5.34
C ARG A 341 -10.06 -6.01 -5.69
N GLY A 342 -8.95 -6.15 -4.99
CA GLY A 342 -8.06 -7.29 -5.14
C GLY A 342 -8.77 -8.62 -4.85
N MET A 343 -9.54 -8.70 -3.76
CA MET A 343 -10.35 -9.88 -3.43
C MET A 343 -11.43 -10.16 -4.48
N PHE A 344 -12.04 -9.12 -5.04
CA PHE A 344 -13.00 -9.24 -6.13
C PHE A 344 -12.34 -9.87 -7.36
N ALA A 345 -11.15 -9.39 -7.78
CA ALA A 345 -10.39 -9.97 -8.88
C ALA A 345 -10.04 -11.44 -8.63
N MET A 346 -9.54 -11.79 -7.45
CA MET A 346 -9.23 -13.17 -7.05
C MET A 346 -10.48 -14.06 -7.04
N SER A 347 -11.64 -13.51 -6.70
CA SER A 347 -12.92 -14.25 -6.71
C SER A 347 -13.45 -14.47 -8.12
N ARG A 348 -13.25 -13.53 -9.06
CA ARG A 348 -13.54 -13.75 -10.50
C ARG A 348 -12.80 -14.98 -11.02
N ASP A 349 -11.56 -15.17 -10.61
CA ASP A 349 -10.72 -16.32 -10.97
C ASP A 349 -11.03 -17.58 -10.13
N ARG A 350 -12.09 -17.56 -9.32
CA ARG A 350 -12.52 -18.65 -8.44
C ARG A 350 -11.47 -19.11 -7.41
N THR A 351 -10.47 -18.30 -7.14
CA THR A 351 -9.47 -18.56 -6.07
C THR A 351 -10.04 -18.28 -4.70
N LEU A 352 -10.88 -17.24 -4.56
CA LEU A 352 -11.68 -16.96 -3.38
C LEU A 352 -13.15 -17.36 -3.59
N GLY A 353 -13.97 -17.23 -2.55
CA GLY A 353 -15.39 -17.58 -2.59
C GLY A 353 -16.25 -16.60 -3.40
N PRO A 354 -17.45 -17.01 -3.88
CA PRO A 354 -18.33 -16.17 -4.67
C PRO A 354 -18.93 -14.99 -3.89
N LEU A 355 -18.74 -14.95 -2.56
CA LEU A 355 -19.21 -13.86 -1.72
C LEU A 355 -18.58 -12.52 -2.13
N TRP A 356 -17.30 -12.55 -2.51
CA TRP A 356 -16.50 -11.36 -2.78
C TRP A 356 -16.81 -10.70 -4.13
N THR A 357 -17.52 -11.39 -5.05
CA THR A 357 -18.00 -10.82 -6.32
C THR A 357 -19.41 -10.24 -6.23
N LYS A 358 -20.08 -10.34 -5.07
CA LYS A 358 -21.42 -9.77 -4.89
C LYS A 358 -21.36 -8.25 -4.80
N VAL A 359 -21.86 -7.58 -5.82
CA VAL A 359 -22.00 -6.12 -5.88
C VAL A 359 -23.38 -5.73 -5.35
N SER A 360 -23.43 -4.75 -4.45
CA SER A 360 -24.69 -4.20 -3.93
C SER A 360 -25.47 -3.52 -5.06
N PRO A 361 -26.74 -3.89 -5.33
CA PRO A 361 -27.55 -3.24 -6.35
C PRO A 361 -27.78 -1.73 -6.07
N ARG A 362 -27.79 -1.35 -4.80
CA ARG A 362 -28.06 0.05 -4.38
C ARG A 362 -26.83 0.94 -4.56
N PHE A 363 -25.64 0.43 -4.22
CA PHE A 363 -24.44 1.25 -4.11
C PHE A 363 -23.40 0.98 -5.23
N GLY A 364 -23.54 -0.10 -5.99
CA GLY A 364 -22.59 -0.49 -7.01
C GLY A 364 -21.21 -0.88 -6.47
N THR A 365 -21.14 -1.30 -5.20
CA THR A 365 -19.89 -1.63 -4.49
C THR A 365 -19.94 -3.07 -3.95
N PRO A 366 -18.80 -3.74 -3.76
CA PRO A 366 -18.73 -5.08 -3.16
C PRO A 366 -18.89 -5.00 -1.62
N ALA A 367 -20.10 -4.62 -1.17
CA ALA A 367 -20.43 -4.33 0.23
C ALA A 367 -20.11 -5.48 1.18
N ALA A 368 -20.39 -6.73 0.78
CA ALA A 368 -20.10 -7.91 1.61
C ALA A 368 -18.59 -8.06 1.90
N GLY A 369 -17.75 -7.83 0.87
CA GLY A 369 -16.29 -7.83 1.04
C GLY A 369 -15.83 -6.70 1.96
N THR A 370 -16.38 -5.52 1.81
CA THR A 370 -16.08 -4.34 2.62
C THR A 370 -16.36 -4.61 4.10
N VAL A 371 -17.55 -5.12 4.43
CA VAL A 371 -17.91 -5.48 5.82
C VAL A 371 -16.98 -6.56 6.37
N ALA A 372 -16.72 -7.62 5.59
CA ALA A 372 -15.88 -8.71 6.05
C ALA A 372 -14.44 -8.26 6.37
N ILE A 373 -13.82 -7.41 5.53
CA ILE A 373 -12.50 -6.86 5.81
C ILE A 373 -12.53 -5.98 7.06
N GLY A 374 -13.53 -5.13 7.23
CA GLY A 374 -13.71 -4.35 8.46
C GLY A 374 -13.82 -5.22 9.72
N CYS A 375 -14.61 -6.29 9.66
CA CYS A 375 -14.74 -7.23 10.78
C CYS A 375 -13.43 -7.98 11.08
N VAL A 376 -12.70 -8.43 10.04
CA VAL A 376 -11.40 -9.10 10.21
C VAL A 376 -10.36 -8.14 10.79
N ALA A 377 -10.31 -6.90 10.29
CA ALA A 377 -9.40 -5.87 10.82
C ALA A 377 -9.72 -5.56 12.30
N ALA A 378 -11.00 -5.42 12.67
CA ALA A 378 -11.43 -5.23 14.06
C ALA A 378 -11.03 -6.43 14.94
N ALA A 379 -11.22 -7.66 14.45
CA ALA A 379 -10.83 -8.88 15.18
C ALA A 379 -9.32 -8.94 15.41
N VAL A 380 -8.50 -8.60 14.39
CA VAL A 380 -7.03 -8.54 14.52
C VAL A 380 -6.62 -7.41 15.47
N ALA A 381 -7.31 -6.26 15.45
CA ALA A 381 -7.09 -5.17 16.41
C ALA A 381 -7.38 -5.60 17.85
N VAL A 382 -8.42 -6.40 18.08
CA VAL A 382 -8.70 -6.98 19.40
C VAL A 382 -7.63 -8.02 19.79
N LEU A 383 -7.18 -8.87 18.86
CA LEU A 383 -6.11 -9.82 19.13
C LEU A 383 -4.78 -9.12 19.46
N SER A 384 -4.54 -7.93 18.92
CA SER A 384 -3.32 -7.16 19.20
C SER A 384 -3.27 -6.51 20.60
N LEU A 385 -4.34 -6.62 21.40
CA LEU A 385 -4.37 -6.15 22.79
C LEU A 385 -3.36 -6.87 23.70
N VAL A 386 -2.75 -7.97 23.22
CA VAL A 386 -1.61 -8.61 23.91
C VAL A 386 -0.37 -7.70 23.97
N ILE A 387 -0.31 -6.67 23.10
CA ILE A 387 0.73 -5.64 23.09
C ILE A 387 0.14 -4.41 23.79
N PRO A 388 0.58 -4.07 25.02
CA PRO A 388 -0.11 -3.07 25.83
C PRO A 388 0.10 -1.63 25.36
N LYS A 389 1.23 -1.33 24.68
CA LYS A 389 1.57 0.02 24.23
C LYS A 389 1.35 0.20 22.74
N VAL A 390 0.73 1.31 22.35
CA VAL A 390 0.46 1.67 20.95
C VAL A 390 1.76 1.76 20.14
N GLY A 391 2.82 2.34 20.69
CA GLY A 391 4.11 2.45 20.00
C GLY A 391 4.73 1.09 19.64
N ASP A 392 4.68 0.12 20.53
CA ASP A 392 5.18 -1.24 20.31
C ASP A 392 4.34 -1.96 19.23
N LEU A 393 3.02 -1.78 19.25
CA LEU A 393 2.13 -2.31 18.23
C LEU A 393 2.45 -1.75 16.84
N ILE A 394 2.70 -0.45 16.74
CA ILE A 394 3.10 0.20 15.49
C ILE A 394 4.41 -0.41 14.98
N LEU A 395 5.45 -0.47 15.82
CA LEU A 395 6.77 -0.97 15.45
C LEU A 395 6.70 -2.43 14.95
N ALA A 396 6.01 -3.29 15.68
CA ALA A 396 5.83 -4.69 15.28
C ALA A 396 5.08 -4.83 13.94
N SER A 397 3.99 -4.07 13.77
CA SER A 397 3.17 -4.10 12.56
C SER A 397 3.93 -3.58 11.33
N VAL A 398 4.62 -2.45 11.46
CA VAL A 398 5.40 -1.83 10.36
C VAL A 398 6.54 -2.75 9.91
N ASN A 399 7.28 -3.35 10.84
CA ASN A 399 8.34 -4.30 10.49
C ASN A 399 7.79 -5.55 9.80
N ALA A 400 6.70 -6.14 10.32
CA ALA A 400 6.08 -7.31 9.71
C ALA A 400 5.59 -7.02 8.29
N ILE A 401 4.88 -5.92 8.09
CA ILE A 401 4.39 -5.50 6.77
C ILE A 401 5.57 -5.18 5.85
N GLY A 402 6.59 -4.47 6.32
CA GLY A 402 7.76 -4.09 5.53
C GLY A 402 8.47 -5.31 4.91
N VAL A 403 8.66 -6.39 5.67
CA VAL A 403 9.26 -7.63 5.17
C VAL A 403 8.40 -8.27 4.08
N VAL A 404 7.09 -8.43 4.28
CA VAL A 404 6.23 -9.11 3.29
C VAL A 404 5.95 -8.24 2.07
N VAL A 405 5.85 -6.91 2.23
CA VAL A 405 5.69 -5.95 1.12
C VAL A 405 6.95 -5.91 0.25
N SER A 406 8.13 -6.11 0.82
CA SER A 406 9.37 -6.26 0.03
C SER A 406 9.26 -7.44 -0.94
N VAL A 407 8.70 -8.58 -0.52
CA VAL A 407 8.42 -9.74 -1.38
C VAL A 407 7.34 -9.41 -2.42
N TYR A 408 6.27 -8.76 -2.01
CA TYR A 408 5.16 -8.35 -2.87
C TYR A 408 5.63 -7.45 -4.03
N TYR A 409 6.40 -6.42 -3.74
CA TYR A 409 6.95 -5.51 -4.74
C TYR A 409 8.00 -6.17 -5.62
N ALA A 410 8.90 -6.96 -5.03
CA ALA A 410 9.94 -7.65 -5.78
C ALA A 410 9.34 -8.62 -6.81
N LEU A 411 8.35 -9.42 -6.44
CA LEU A 411 7.68 -10.34 -7.37
C LEU A 411 6.97 -9.59 -8.51
N THR A 412 6.35 -8.45 -8.22
CA THR A 412 5.70 -7.64 -9.26
C THR A 412 6.73 -7.01 -10.22
N ALA A 413 7.87 -6.55 -9.70
CA ALA A 413 8.97 -6.04 -10.52
C ALA A 413 9.58 -7.13 -11.40
N LEU A 414 9.80 -8.33 -10.86
CA LEU A 414 10.29 -9.48 -11.63
C LEU A 414 9.29 -9.93 -12.70
N ALA A 415 7.99 -9.82 -12.43
CA ALA A 415 6.94 -10.07 -13.42
C ALA A 415 7.03 -9.09 -14.60
N ALA A 416 7.27 -7.80 -14.33
CA ALA A 416 7.50 -6.81 -15.38
C ALA A 416 8.76 -7.15 -16.19
N ALA A 417 9.86 -7.46 -15.52
CA ALA A 417 11.12 -7.82 -16.18
C ALA A 417 10.96 -9.07 -17.08
N ALA A 418 10.26 -10.10 -16.59
CA ALA A 418 9.99 -11.31 -17.37
C ALA A 418 9.11 -11.02 -18.59
N ARG A 419 8.08 -10.18 -18.45
CA ARG A 419 7.16 -9.84 -19.54
C ARG A 419 7.83 -8.99 -20.62
N PHE A 420 8.66 -8.04 -20.23
CA PHE A 420 9.30 -7.09 -21.13
C PHE A 420 10.74 -7.44 -21.52
N ARG A 421 11.19 -8.67 -21.26
CA ARG A 421 12.56 -9.11 -21.53
C ARG A 421 13.01 -8.94 -22.99
N GLY A 422 12.07 -8.96 -23.95
CA GLY A 422 12.35 -8.74 -25.37
C GLY A 422 12.97 -7.36 -25.64
N LEU A 423 12.57 -6.34 -24.87
CA LEU A 423 13.09 -4.98 -25.01
C LEU A 423 14.61 -4.86 -24.78
N LEU A 424 15.23 -5.83 -24.10
CA LEU A 424 16.71 -5.86 -23.94
C LEU A 424 17.45 -5.90 -25.28
N ARG A 425 16.79 -6.41 -26.34
CA ARG A 425 17.37 -6.51 -27.69
C ARG A 425 16.87 -5.41 -28.63
N GLU A 426 15.74 -4.79 -28.34
CA GLU A 426 15.04 -3.86 -29.22
C GLU A 426 15.33 -2.41 -28.89
N SER A 427 15.32 -2.03 -27.61
CA SER A 427 15.47 -0.64 -27.17
C SER A 427 16.14 -0.52 -25.80
N PRO A 428 17.43 -0.09 -25.71
CA PRO A 428 18.14 0.03 -24.44
C PRO A 428 17.46 0.97 -23.43
N SER A 429 16.89 2.10 -23.89
CA SER A 429 16.23 3.08 -23.03
C SER A 429 14.94 2.54 -22.42
N GLU A 430 14.15 1.79 -23.20
CA GLU A 430 12.95 1.14 -22.75
C GLU A 430 13.28 -0.06 -21.86
N ALA A 431 14.32 -0.83 -22.19
CA ALA A 431 14.82 -1.93 -21.39
C ALA A 431 15.29 -1.45 -20.01
N LEU A 432 15.98 -0.31 -19.93
CA LEU A 432 16.39 0.28 -18.65
C LEU A 432 15.19 0.47 -17.72
N ARG A 433 14.09 1.04 -18.22
CA ARG A 433 12.90 1.37 -17.43
C ARG A 433 12.00 0.15 -17.17
N ALA A 434 11.92 -0.80 -18.09
CA ALA A 434 10.97 -1.92 -18.03
C ALA A 434 11.57 -3.20 -17.44
N VAL A 435 12.89 -3.34 -17.47
CA VAL A 435 13.60 -4.57 -17.06
C VAL A 435 14.65 -4.26 -16.02
N VAL A 436 15.63 -3.40 -16.32
CA VAL A 436 16.81 -3.21 -15.47
C VAL A 436 16.46 -2.57 -14.14
N LEU A 437 15.78 -1.41 -14.14
CA LEU A 437 15.35 -0.74 -12.90
C LEU A 437 14.44 -1.61 -12.04
N PRO A 438 13.40 -2.28 -12.58
CA PRO A 438 12.60 -3.24 -11.80
C PRO A 438 13.42 -4.36 -11.19
N VAL A 439 14.37 -4.97 -11.93
CA VAL A 439 15.23 -6.05 -11.38
C VAL A 439 16.12 -5.53 -10.26
N LEU A 440 16.79 -4.38 -10.44
CA LEU A 440 17.60 -3.78 -9.39
C LEU A 440 16.79 -3.48 -8.14
N SER A 441 15.56 -2.96 -8.31
CA SER A 441 14.63 -2.71 -7.20
C SER A 441 14.22 -4.00 -6.49
N ALA A 442 13.92 -5.06 -7.25
CA ALA A 442 13.57 -6.35 -6.68
C ALA A 442 14.72 -6.94 -5.85
N VAL A 443 15.96 -6.90 -6.40
CA VAL A 443 17.17 -7.37 -5.70
C VAL A 443 17.41 -6.55 -4.43
N ALA A 444 17.29 -5.22 -4.50
CA ALA A 444 17.47 -4.34 -3.34
C ALA A 444 16.45 -4.66 -2.24
N LEU A 445 15.16 -4.78 -2.59
CA LEU A 445 14.10 -5.07 -1.61
C LEU A 445 14.22 -6.46 -1.00
N LEU A 446 14.50 -7.50 -1.80
CA LEU A 446 14.70 -8.86 -1.29
C LEU A 446 15.97 -8.96 -0.44
N GLY A 447 17.06 -8.29 -0.84
CA GLY A 447 18.28 -8.20 -0.06
C GLY A 447 18.05 -7.52 1.29
N LEU A 448 17.33 -6.40 1.29
CA LEU A 448 16.99 -5.65 2.48
C LEU A 448 16.09 -6.46 3.44
N GLY A 449 15.00 -7.04 2.92
CA GLY A 449 14.09 -7.87 3.71
C GLY A 449 14.77 -9.13 4.25
N GLY A 450 15.61 -9.78 3.42
CA GLY A 450 16.38 -10.97 3.84
C GLY A 450 17.42 -10.66 4.91
N TYR A 451 18.13 -9.52 4.78
CA TYR A 451 19.07 -9.07 5.79
C TYR A 451 18.39 -8.78 7.13
N LEU A 452 17.22 -8.17 7.12
CA LEU A 452 16.45 -7.90 8.34
C LEU A 452 15.93 -9.18 8.99
N CYS A 453 15.42 -10.12 8.19
CA CYS A 453 15.04 -11.42 8.73
C CYS A 453 16.24 -12.13 9.39
N TRP A 454 17.42 -12.06 8.78
CA TRP A 454 18.65 -12.58 9.37
C TRP A 454 19.04 -11.84 10.66
N SER A 455 18.93 -10.51 10.67
CA SER A 455 19.21 -9.69 11.86
C SER A 455 18.26 -10.03 13.01
N PHE A 456 16.96 -10.16 12.74
CA PHE A 456 15.98 -10.60 13.75
C PHE A 456 16.28 -12.01 14.26
N TYR A 457 16.68 -12.93 13.38
CA TYR A 457 17.07 -14.28 13.79
C TYR A 457 18.28 -14.29 14.72
N THR A 458 19.30 -13.48 14.42
CA THR A 458 20.54 -13.42 15.22
C THR A 458 20.36 -12.68 16.56
N SER A 459 19.33 -11.83 16.68
CA SER A 459 18.98 -11.12 17.93
C SER A 459 17.93 -11.86 18.77
N ALA A 460 17.50 -13.05 18.35
CA ALA A 460 16.46 -13.81 19.04
C ALA A 460 17.03 -14.67 20.18
N ASP A 461 16.81 -14.27 21.44
CA ASP A 461 17.27 -15.02 22.60
C ASP A 461 16.25 -16.09 23.04
N HIS A 462 14.97 -15.74 23.14
CA HIS A 462 13.90 -16.63 23.60
C HIS A 462 12.56 -16.17 23.03
N PHE A 463 11.57 -17.04 23.05
CA PHE A 463 10.23 -16.69 22.57
C PHE A 463 9.53 -15.79 23.62
N ALA A 464 9.30 -14.52 23.27
CA ALA A 464 8.49 -13.59 24.02
C ALA A 464 7.72 -12.67 23.06
N ILE A 465 6.52 -12.22 23.46
CA ILE A 465 5.72 -11.27 22.70
C ILE A 465 6.23 -9.87 23.01
N SER A 466 7.27 -9.46 22.30
CA SER A 466 7.87 -8.13 22.43
C SER A 466 8.49 -7.69 21.10
N PRO A 467 8.37 -6.42 20.71
CA PRO A 467 9.05 -5.88 19.53
C PRO A 467 10.58 -5.95 19.60
N ASP A 468 11.13 -6.02 20.80
CA ASP A 468 12.58 -6.16 21.03
C ASP A 468 13.07 -7.61 20.82
N ASN A 469 12.14 -8.55 20.70
CA ASN A 469 12.48 -9.95 20.54
C ASN A 469 12.44 -10.38 19.07
N GLY A 470 13.58 -10.75 18.51
CA GLY A 470 13.70 -11.18 17.12
C GLY A 470 12.79 -12.35 16.72
N TRP A 471 12.49 -13.29 17.63
CA TRP A 471 11.53 -14.38 17.35
C TRP A 471 10.13 -13.86 17.09
N PHE A 472 9.65 -12.90 17.87
CA PHE A 472 8.34 -12.27 17.66
C PHE A 472 8.29 -11.53 16.33
N MET A 473 9.35 -10.79 16.00
CA MET A 473 9.46 -10.02 14.76
C MET A 473 9.50 -10.92 13.51
N LEU A 474 10.04 -12.14 13.61
CA LEU A 474 10.02 -13.14 12.53
C LEU A 474 8.68 -13.86 12.43
N PHE A 475 8.01 -14.12 13.57
CA PHE A 475 6.76 -14.88 13.60
C PHE A 475 5.65 -14.23 12.79
N CYS A 476 5.45 -12.91 12.91
CA CYS A 476 4.37 -12.19 12.22
C CYS A 476 4.49 -12.29 10.68
N PRO A 477 5.62 -11.92 10.04
CA PRO A 477 5.74 -12.03 8.59
C PRO A 477 5.73 -13.50 8.10
N ALA A 478 6.28 -14.43 8.89
CA ALA A 478 6.23 -15.86 8.57
C ALA A 478 4.78 -16.38 8.59
N ALA A 479 3.99 -16.02 9.60
CA ALA A 479 2.57 -16.38 9.68
C ALA A 479 1.78 -15.81 8.50
N MET A 480 2.03 -14.55 8.12
CA MET A 480 1.39 -13.92 6.96
C MET A 480 1.68 -14.69 5.65
N LEU A 481 2.92 -15.13 5.44
CA LEU A 481 3.31 -15.91 4.25
C LEU A 481 2.76 -17.33 4.29
N LEU A 482 2.84 -18.03 5.43
CA LEU A 482 2.37 -19.40 5.59
C LEU A 482 0.85 -19.51 5.42
N THR A 483 0.08 -18.55 5.91
CA THR A 483 -1.37 -18.50 5.65
C THR A 483 -1.66 -18.37 4.16
N GLY A 484 -0.81 -17.64 3.41
CA GLY A 484 -0.91 -17.51 1.95
C GLY A 484 -0.66 -18.82 1.21
N VAL A 485 0.37 -19.56 1.63
CA VAL A 485 0.67 -20.89 1.07
C VAL A 485 -0.48 -21.86 1.37
N GLY A 486 -1.01 -21.87 2.59
CA GLY A 486 -2.18 -22.66 2.98
C GLY A 486 -3.43 -22.31 2.18
N ALA A 487 -3.71 -21.02 2.00
CA ALA A 487 -4.85 -20.55 1.21
C ALA A 487 -4.71 -20.90 -0.29
N ALA A 488 -3.49 -20.84 -0.85
CA ALA A 488 -3.21 -21.28 -2.22
C ALA A 488 -3.46 -22.79 -2.40
N ALA A 489 -2.96 -23.56 -1.44
CA ALA A 489 -3.16 -25.01 -1.39
C ALA A 489 -4.66 -25.38 -1.33
N TRP A 490 -5.41 -24.71 -0.46
CA TRP A 490 -6.86 -24.86 -0.36
C TRP A 490 -7.57 -24.49 -1.68
N ALA A 491 -7.22 -23.35 -2.28
CA ALA A 491 -7.82 -22.89 -3.54
C ALA A 491 -7.55 -23.88 -4.68
N LYS A 492 -6.35 -24.46 -4.75
CA LYS A 492 -5.97 -25.43 -5.80
C LYS A 492 -6.61 -26.81 -5.58
N TRP A 493 -6.46 -27.40 -4.41
CA TRP A 493 -6.79 -28.81 -4.20
C TRP A 493 -8.22 -29.03 -3.71
N VAL A 494 -8.75 -28.14 -2.87
CA VAL A 494 -10.11 -28.27 -2.34
C VAL A 494 -11.12 -27.58 -3.25
N ARG A 495 -10.86 -26.33 -3.63
CA ARG A 495 -11.76 -25.57 -4.53
C ARG A 495 -11.57 -25.92 -5.99
N LYS A 496 -10.48 -26.56 -6.36
CA LYS A 496 -10.12 -26.91 -7.74
C LYS A 496 -10.21 -25.71 -8.68
N SER A 497 -9.69 -24.56 -8.24
CA SER A 497 -9.74 -23.33 -9.01
C SER A 497 -9.00 -23.49 -10.34
N PRO A 498 -9.61 -23.12 -11.47
CA PRO A 498 -8.99 -23.17 -12.79
C PRO A 498 -7.78 -22.25 -12.91
N TYR A 499 -7.66 -21.23 -12.08
CA TYR A 499 -6.53 -20.30 -12.05
C TYR A 499 -5.16 -20.99 -12.02
N PHE A 500 -5.02 -22.09 -11.26
CA PHE A 500 -3.75 -22.82 -11.16
C PHE A 500 -3.43 -23.69 -12.36
N VAL A 501 -4.40 -23.94 -13.25
CA VAL A 501 -4.22 -24.76 -14.46
C VAL A 501 -4.02 -23.86 -15.68
N THR A 502 -4.84 -22.84 -15.84
CA THR A 502 -4.90 -21.98 -17.03
C THR A 502 -3.90 -20.80 -16.99
N GLY A 503 -3.36 -20.47 -15.83
CA GLY A 503 -2.46 -19.32 -15.65
C GLY A 503 -1.19 -19.32 -16.52
N ARG A 504 -0.84 -20.45 -17.13
CA ARG A 504 0.26 -20.57 -18.11
C ARG A 504 -0.15 -20.51 -19.57
N SER A 505 -1.44 -20.68 -19.88
CA SER A 505 -1.91 -20.88 -21.27
C SER A 505 -2.26 -19.58 -22.01
N LEU A 506 -2.17 -18.44 -21.33
CA LEU A 506 -2.32 -17.16 -22.00
C LEU A 506 -0.97 -16.76 -22.60
N ALA A 507 -0.84 -16.96 -23.91
CA ALA A 507 0.25 -16.41 -24.68
C ALA A 507 0.46 -14.92 -24.31
N PRO A 508 1.71 -14.42 -24.27
CA PRO A 508 1.94 -13.00 -24.13
C PRO A 508 1.11 -12.29 -25.18
N ALA A 509 0.23 -11.37 -24.79
CA ALA A 509 -0.33 -10.45 -25.76
C ALA A 509 0.89 -9.82 -26.46
N GLU A 510 0.95 -9.94 -27.78
CA GLU A 510 1.96 -9.23 -28.56
C GLU A 510 1.92 -7.77 -28.12
N PRO A 511 3.07 -7.14 -27.88
CA PRO A 511 3.08 -5.72 -27.61
C PRO A 511 2.36 -5.04 -28.76
N ALA A 512 1.29 -4.32 -28.47
CA ALA A 512 0.70 -3.44 -29.46
C ALA A 512 1.83 -2.49 -29.87
N VAL A 513 2.40 -2.73 -31.04
CA VAL A 513 3.28 -1.78 -31.72
C VAL A 513 2.40 -0.61 -32.06
N THR A 514 2.24 0.31 -31.13
CA THR A 514 1.70 1.62 -31.43
C THR A 514 2.81 2.33 -32.20
N GLU A 515 2.62 2.43 -33.51
CA GLU A 515 3.26 3.47 -34.31
C GLU A 515 3.13 4.79 -33.55
N VAL A 516 4.26 5.26 -33.05
CA VAL A 516 4.42 6.63 -32.56
C VAL A 516 4.76 7.42 -33.81
N ALA A 517 3.73 8.06 -34.39
CA ALA A 517 3.92 9.19 -35.28
C ALA A 517 4.09 10.45 -34.45
#